data_dc9713bbad0c5d63319e60b5dd22aefb
#
_entry.id   dc9713bbad0c5d63319e60b5dd22aefb
#
_cell.length_a   1.000
_cell.length_b   1.000
_cell.length_c   1.000
_cell.angle_alpha   90.00
_cell.angle_beta   90.00
_cell.angle_gamma   90.00
#
_symmetry.space_group_name_H-M   'P 1'
#
loop_
_entity.id
_entity.type
_entity.pdbx_description
1 polymer ?
#
loop_
_entity_poly.entity_id
_entity_poly.type
_entity_poly.pdbx_seq_one_letter_code
_entity_poly.pdbx_strand_id
1 'polypeptide(L)'
;MNKIILDILGRQHNLNIMFCGAGYSKNVSEKTGKKIVFGKGLLDETLELMNSVSWKHWDKGNKHDKHNMVTECIDAIHFLNAVFLQDVINVDYRKDLILDTVFADRVVDKYQFLLETRGGMLIPSSVKNDSDDLDILIILLSKVATNSMHYRCKNLYGVIENVPSDSRFIDDIIVAYAYVLYYLNVELGVTPELTHKKYIIKNVLNKFRQDNGYKEGTYKKVWKMGEDS
;
A
#
# COMPACT_ATOMS: atom_id res chain seq x y z
N MET A 1 15.06 10.12 1.70
CA MET A 1 13.68 9.64 1.73
C MET A 1 12.92 9.93 0.43
N ASN A 2 12.76 11.20 -0.01
CA ASN A 2 11.99 11.56 -1.22
C ASN A 2 12.39 10.74 -2.45
N LYS A 3 13.69 10.60 -2.73
CA LYS A 3 14.19 9.78 -3.84
C LYS A 3 13.76 8.31 -3.76
N ILE A 4 13.65 7.77 -2.54
CA ILE A 4 13.17 6.40 -2.32
C ILE A 4 11.69 6.29 -2.72
N ILE A 5 10.84 7.22 -2.26
CA ILE A 5 9.41 7.22 -2.56
C ILE A 5 9.19 7.39 -4.07
N LEU A 6 9.92 8.28 -4.72
CA LEU A 6 9.83 8.48 -6.17
C LEU A 6 10.26 7.25 -6.97
N ASP A 7 11.33 6.56 -6.57
CA ASP A 7 11.74 5.29 -7.22
C ASP A 7 10.67 4.20 -7.03
N ILE A 8 10.11 4.09 -5.83
CA ILE A 8 9.01 3.16 -5.54
C ILE A 8 7.79 3.45 -6.41
N LEU A 9 7.36 4.71 -6.55
CA LEU A 9 6.25 5.11 -7.42
C LEU A 9 6.50 4.76 -8.88
N GLY A 10 7.69 5.04 -9.41
CA GLY A 10 8.06 4.71 -10.77
C GLY A 10 8.03 3.20 -11.03
N ARG A 11 8.51 2.39 -10.09
CA ARG A 11 8.47 0.92 -10.17
C ARG A 11 7.03 0.40 -10.12
N GLN A 12 6.19 0.97 -9.25
CA GLN A 12 4.78 0.58 -9.18
C GLN A 12 4.03 0.93 -10.46
N HIS A 13 4.28 2.10 -11.04
CA HIS A 13 3.72 2.46 -12.34
C HIS A 13 4.03 1.41 -13.41
N ASN A 14 5.31 1.03 -13.54
CA ASN A 14 5.73 0.01 -14.49
C ASN A 14 5.08 -1.35 -14.22
N LEU A 15 4.95 -1.72 -12.94
CA LEU A 15 4.28 -2.95 -12.54
C LEU A 15 2.79 -2.92 -12.92
N ASN A 16 2.09 -1.81 -12.66
CA ASN A 16 0.68 -1.64 -13.03
C ASN A 16 0.48 -1.76 -14.56
N ILE A 17 1.36 -1.15 -15.36
CA ILE A 17 1.34 -1.31 -16.83
C ILE A 17 1.53 -2.77 -17.22
N MET A 18 2.46 -3.44 -16.60
CA MET A 18 2.72 -4.85 -16.89
C MET A 18 1.52 -5.74 -16.59
N PHE A 19 0.82 -5.50 -15.47
CA PHE A 19 -0.35 -6.30 -15.07
C PHE A 19 -1.63 -5.96 -15.84
N CYS A 20 -1.89 -4.68 -16.03
CA CYS A 20 -3.20 -4.19 -16.43
C CYS A 20 -3.22 -3.53 -17.82
N GLY A 21 -2.05 -3.16 -18.38
CA GLY A 21 -1.92 -2.32 -19.57
C GLY A 21 -1.70 -0.85 -19.24
N ALA A 22 -1.35 -0.05 -20.26
CA ALA A 22 -1.03 1.37 -20.09
C ALA A 22 -2.23 2.18 -19.55
N GLY A 23 -3.45 1.76 -19.86
CA GLY A 23 -4.69 2.37 -19.37
C GLY A 23 -5.15 1.87 -18.01
N TYR A 24 -4.27 1.42 -17.12
CA TYR A 24 -4.65 0.90 -15.79
C TYR A 24 -5.37 1.92 -14.90
N SER A 25 -5.25 3.20 -15.18
CA SER A 25 -6.04 4.27 -14.53
C SER A 25 -7.52 4.21 -14.93
N LYS A 26 -7.84 3.59 -16.07
CA LYS A 26 -9.21 3.23 -16.44
C LYS A 26 -9.69 2.07 -15.56
N ASN A 27 -10.99 1.91 -15.44
CA ASN A 27 -11.56 0.90 -14.54
C ASN A 27 -11.39 -0.56 -15.00
N VAL A 28 -10.86 -0.80 -16.20
CA VAL A 28 -10.79 -2.13 -16.82
C VAL A 28 -9.38 -2.39 -17.34
N SER A 29 -8.84 -3.55 -17.00
CA SER A 29 -7.54 -4.01 -17.50
C SER A 29 -7.62 -4.28 -19.01
N GLU A 30 -6.75 -3.65 -19.77
CA GLU A 30 -6.60 -3.90 -21.21
C GLU A 30 -6.13 -5.33 -21.50
N LYS A 31 -5.46 -5.97 -20.53
CA LYS A 31 -4.90 -7.32 -20.69
C LYS A 31 -5.88 -8.43 -20.35
N THR A 32 -6.79 -8.19 -19.42
CA THR A 32 -7.66 -9.25 -18.89
C THR A 32 -9.15 -8.97 -19.08
N GLY A 33 -9.52 -7.74 -19.48
CA GLY A 33 -10.91 -7.27 -19.53
C GLY A 33 -11.59 -7.18 -18.15
N LYS A 34 -10.86 -7.46 -17.06
CA LYS A 34 -11.41 -7.43 -15.72
C LYS A 34 -11.32 -6.03 -15.11
N LYS A 35 -12.24 -5.74 -14.21
CA LYS A 35 -12.24 -4.49 -13.44
C LYS A 35 -11.02 -4.41 -12.55
N ILE A 36 -10.35 -3.25 -12.57
CA ILE A 36 -9.20 -2.95 -11.71
C ILE A 36 -9.70 -2.16 -10.50
N VAL A 37 -9.46 -2.69 -9.30
CA VAL A 37 -9.78 -2.03 -8.02
C VAL A 37 -8.66 -2.33 -7.03
N PHE A 38 -7.61 -1.52 -7.04
CA PHE A 38 -6.45 -1.72 -6.16
C PHE A 38 -6.80 -1.59 -4.67
N GLY A 39 -7.84 -0.83 -4.33
CA GLY A 39 -8.35 -0.77 -2.95
C GLY A 39 -8.77 -2.14 -2.38
N LYS A 40 -9.19 -3.09 -3.23
CA LYS A 40 -9.47 -4.47 -2.77
C LYS A 40 -8.20 -5.20 -2.34
N GLY A 41 -7.12 -5.04 -3.13
CA GLY A 41 -5.83 -5.61 -2.75
C GLY A 41 -5.32 -4.98 -1.47
N LEU A 42 -5.41 -3.65 -1.31
CA LEU A 42 -5.02 -2.98 -0.07
C LEU A 42 -5.80 -3.50 1.14
N LEU A 43 -7.10 -3.77 0.99
CA LEU A 43 -7.90 -4.36 2.07
C LEU A 43 -7.46 -5.78 2.41
N ASP A 44 -7.12 -6.58 1.41
CA ASP A 44 -6.64 -7.95 1.58
C ASP A 44 -5.33 -7.99 2.38
N GLU A 45 -4.32 -7.21 1.97
CA GLU A 45 -3.06 -7.08 2.70
C GLU A 45 -3.24 -6.53 4.13
N THR A 46 -4.23 -5.64 4.31
CA THR A 46 -4.57 -5.12 5.66
C THR A 46 -5.11 -6.24 6.56
N LEU A 47 -5.93 -7.13 6.02
CA LEU A 47 -6.44 -8.29 6.76
C LEU A 47 -5.33 -9.33 7.04
N GLU A 48 -4.41 -9.54 6.11
CA GLU A 48 -3.25 -10.42 6.31
C GLU A 48 -2.31 -9.85 7.38
N LEU A 49 -2.07 -8.53 7.40
CA LEU A 49 -1.34 -7.84 8.45
C LEU A 49 -2.02 -8.04 9.82
N MET A 50 -3.33 -7.84 9.92
CA MET A 50 -4.09 -8.07 11.15
C MET A 50 -3.95 -9.53 11.63
N ASN A 51 -3.95 -10.48 10.72
CA ASN A 51 -3.81 -11.91 11.03
C ASN A 51 -2.37 -12.34 11.37
N SER A 52 -1.40 -11.45 11.27
CA SER A 52 -0.01 -11.70 11.70
C SER A 52 0.15 -11.70 13.22
N VAL A 53 -0.85 -11.22 13.95
CA VAL A 53 -0.92 -11.22 15.42
C VAL A 53 -2.16 -11.95 15.93
N SER A 54 -2.10 -12.41 17.19
CA SER A 54 -3.27 -13.00 17.88
C SER A 54 -4.16 -11.86 18.40
N TRP A 55 -5.13 -11.41 17.58
CA TRP A 55 -6.08 -10.36 17.96
C TRP A 55 -7.39 -10.91 18.55
N LYS A 56 -7.67 -12.19 18.35
CA LYS A 56 -8.90 -12.81 18.84
C LYS A 56 -8.79 -13.08 20.34
N HIS A 57 -9.53 -12.36 21.16
CA HIS A 57 -9.47 -12.49 22.63
C HIS A 57 -9.86 -13.89 23.16
N TRP A 58 -10.49 -14.71 22.34
CA TRP A 58 -10.81 -16.10 22.65
C TRP A 58 -9.76 -17.10 22.16
N ASP A 59 -8.76 -16.65 21.41
CA ASP A 59 -7.65 -17.49 20.95
C ASP A 59 -6.60 -17.59 22.05
N LYS A 60 -6.18 -18.82 22.37
CA LYS A 60 -5.11 -19.07 23.34
C LYS A 60 -3.71 -18.94 22.70
N GLY A 61 -3.65 -18.72 21.39
CA GLY A 61 -2.41 -18.49 20.65
C GLY A 61 -1.78 -17.15 21.03
N ASN A 62 -0.45 -17.10 21.03
CA ASN A 62 0.30 -15.85 21.17
C ASN A 62 1.12 -15.63 19.90
N LYS A 63 0.43 -15.53 18.76
CA LYS A 63 1.07 -15.31 17.48
C LYS A 63 1.53 -13.86 17.38
N HIS A 64 2.81 -13.67 17.09
CA HIS A 64 3.41 -12.38 16.78
C HIS A 64 4.48 -12.58 15.70
N ASP A 65 4.04 -12.65 14.46
CA ASP A 65 4.89 -12.96 13.31
C ASP A 65 5.44 -11.67 12.69
N LYS A 66 6.54 -11.16 13.27
CA LYS A 66 7.19 -9.94 12.76
C LYS A 66 7.63 -10.04 11.31
N HIS A 67 8.04 -11.24 10.88
CA HIS A 67 8.46 -11.41 9.48
C HIS A 67 7.30 -11.22 8.52
N ASN A 68 6.16 -11.85 8.83
CA ASN A 68 4.93 -11.67 8.05
C ASN A 68 4.44 -10.22 8.11
N MET A 69 4.45 -9.58 9.30
CA MET A 69 4.07 -8.18 9.44
C MET A 69 4.89 -7.25 8.53
N VAL A 70 6.20 -7.48 8.40
CA VAL A 70 7.04 -6.72 7.47
C VAL A 70 6.63 -6.96 6.02
N THR A 71 6.33 -8.21 5.67
CA THR A 71 5.90 -8.58 4.31
C THR A 71 4.60 -7.87 3.94
N GLU A 72 3.59 -7.95 4.81
CA GLU A 72 2.27 -7.33 4.56
C GLU A 72 2.34 -5.80 4.55
N CYS A 73 3.22 -5.19 5.35
CA CYS A 73 3.49 -3.75 5.25
C CYS A 73 4.11 -3.37 3.89
N ILE A 74 5.01 -4.19 3.34
CA ILE A 74 5.58 -3.95 1.99
C ILE A 74 4.49 -4.12 0.93
N ASP A 75 3.61 -5.11 1.04
CA ASP A 75 2.49 -5.31 0.11
C ASP A 75 1.46 -4.18 0.23
N ALA A 76 1.18 -3.70 1.43
CA ALA A 76 0.38 -2.49 1.62
C ALA A 76 0.99 -1.26 0.92
N ILE A 77 2.33 -1.08 0.95
CA ILE A 77 3.00 -0.01 0.19
C ILE A 77 2.79 -0.19 -1.32
N HIS A 78 2.85 -1.42 -1.86
CA HIS A 78 2.53 -1.69 -3.27
C HIS A 78 1.12 -1.20 -3.62
N PHE A 79 0.12 -1.57 -2.81
CA PHE A 79 -1.26 -1.19 -3.09
C PHE A 79 -1.57 0.28 -2.80
N LEU A 80 -0.96 0.92 -1.79
CA LEU A 80 -1.07 2.37 -1.57
C LEU A 80 -0.58 3.16 -2.78
N ASN A 81 0.58 2.78 -3.33
CA ASN A 81 1.09 3.40 -4.55
C ASN A 81 0.17 3.12 -5.75
N ALA A 82 -0.34 1.91 -5.89
CA ALA A 82 -1.25 1.56 -6.97
C ALA A 82 -2.57 2.36 -6.89
N VAL A 83 -3.13 2.54 -5.69
CA VAL A 83 -4.31 3.40 -5.44
C VAL A 83 -3.99 4.86 -5.77
N PHE A 84 -2.87 5.40 -5.30
CA PHE A 84 -2.47 6.77 -5.60
C PHE A 84 -2.35 6.99 -7.11
N LEU A 85 -1.64 6.12 -7.81
CA LEU A 85 -1.44 6.21 -9.25
C LEU A 85 -2.74 6.03 -10.05
N GLN A 86 -3.68 5.22 -9.56
CA GLN A 86 -4.95 4.96 -10.24
C GLN A 86 -5.99 6.04 -9.95
N ASP A 87 -6.14 6.46 -8.70
CA ASP A 87 -7.27 7.22 -8.22
C ASP A 87 -6.98 8.72 -8.13
N VAL A 88 -5.72 9.11 -7.95
CA VAL A 88 -5.31 10.50 -7.82
C VAL A 88 -4.72 11.04 -9.13
N ILE A 89 -3.76 10.32 -9.70
CA ILE A 89 -3.08 10.81 -10.91
C ILE A 89 -3.98 10.68 -12.13
N ASN A 90 -4.85 9.70 -12.26
CA ASN A 90 -5.86 9.49 -13.32
C ASN A 90 -5.54 10.07 -14.72
N VAL A 91 -4.28 10.42 -14.99
CA VAL A 91 -3.78 11.11 -16.18
C VAL A 91 -2.50 10.39 -16.61
N ASP A 92 -2.10 10.62 -17.85
CA ASP A 92 -0.83 10.14 -18.38
C ASP A 92 0.32 10.49 -17.43
N TYR A 93 0.79 9.49 -16.66
CA TYR A 93 1.83 9.59 -15.63
C TYR A 93 3.04 10.43 -16.04
N ARG A 94 3.34 10.46 -17.33
CA ARG A 94 4.49 11.21 -17.85
C ARG A 94 4.33 12.74 -17.77
N LYS A 95 3.13 13.25 -17.50
CA LYS A 95 2.86 14.69 -17.41
C LYS A 95 2.89 15.24 -16.00
N ASP A 96 2.83 14.37 -14.95
CA ASP A 96 2.60 14.80 -13.58
C ASP A 96 3.74 14.48 -12.60
N LEU A 97 5.00 14.55 -13.06
CA LEU A 97 6.18 14.42 -12.18
C LEU A 97 6.13 15.39 -10.98
N ILE A 98 5.39 16.50 -11.11
CA ILE A 98 5.19 17.50 -10.07
C ILE A 98 4.32 16.91 -8.93
N LEU A 99 3.25 16.19 -9.25
CA LEU A 99 2.36 15.58 -8.25
C LEU A 99 3.09 14.49 -7.45
N ASP A 100 3.93 13.69 -8.11
CA ASP A 100 4.74 12.68 -7.43
C ASP A 100 5.72 13.31 -6.44
N THR A 101 6.36 14.42 -6.84
CA THR A 101 7.31 15.13 -5.97
C THR A 101 6.57 15.73 -4.77
N VAL A 102 5.44 16.41 -4.99
CA VAL A 102 4.60 16.96 -3.90
C VAL A 102 4.10 15.85 -2.97
N PHE A 103 3.69 14.71 -3.52
CA PHE A 103 3.27 13.56 -2.73
C PHE A 103 4.44 13.04 -1.87
N ALA A 104 5.61 12.82 -2.47
CA ALA A 104 6.79 12.33 -1.77
C ALA A 104 7.23 13.28 -0.65
N ASP A 105 7.25 14.59 -0.92
CA ASP A 105 7.60 15.61 0.07
C ASP A 105 6.63 15.56 1.26
N ARG A 106 5.33 15.55 0.99
CA ARG A 106 4.30 15.49 2.04
C ARG A 106 4.33 14.20 2.85
N VAL A 107 4.64 13.06 2.24
CA VAL A 107 4.84 11.79 2.97
C VAL A 107 6.05 11.91 3.90
N VAL A 108 7.15 12.49 3.43
CA VAL A 108 8.35 12.68 4.25
C VAL A 108 8.09 13.63 5.42
N ASP A 109 7.45 14.76 5.17
CA ASP A 109 7.10 15.72 6.24
C ASP A 109 6.22 15.06 7.30
N LYS A 110 5.22 14.27 6.87
CA LYS A 110 4.34 13.56 7.79
C LYS A 110 5.07 12.47 8.56
N TYR A 111 5.97 11.74 7.91
CA TYR A 111 6.80 10.73 8.56
C TYR A 111 7.73 11.35 9.62
N GLN A 112 8.38 12.46 9.32
CA GLN A 112 9.21 13.20 10.29
C GLN A 112 8.39 13.65 11.49
N PHE A 113 7.22 14.22 11.24
CA PHE A 113 6.28 14.59 12.30
C PHE A 113 5.92 13.42 13.22
N LEU A 114 5.67 12.23 12.63
CA LEU A 114 5.36 11.02 13.42
C LEU A 114 6.55 10.56 14.27
N LEU A 115 7.78 10.67 13.76
CA LEU A 115 8.99 10.37 14.53
C LEU A 115 9.16 11.34 15.72
N GLU A 116 8.99 12.63 15.48
CA GLU A 116 9.15 13.68 16.51
C GLU A 116 8.09 13.55 17.62
N THR A 117 6.88 13.17 17.26
CA THR A 117 5.75 13.03 18.19
C THR A 117 5.58 11.61 18.74
N ARG A 118 6.46 10.67 18.38
CA ARG A 118 6.34 9.24 18.71
C ARG A 118 4.96 8.65 18.36
N GLY A 119 4.47 8.96 17.17
CA GLY A 119 3.11 8.59 16.74
C GLY A 119 1.99 9.37 17.47
N GLY A 120 2.35 10.32 18.32
CA GLY A 120 1.61 10.73 19.51
C GLY A 120 0.59 11.84 19.35
N MET A 121 0.18 12.25 18.14
CA MET A 121 -0.95 13.20 18.01
C MET A 121 -2.24 12.59 17.46
N LEU A 122 -2.25 11.33 17.11
CA LEU A 122 -3.49 10.66 16.66
C LEU A 122 -4.26 10.02 17.82
N ILE A 123 -3.59 9.81 18.97
CA ILE A 123 -4.23 9.31 20.19
C ILE A 123 -3.72 10.11 21.40
N PRO A 124 -4.62 10.51 22.34
CA PRO A 124 -4.21 11.11 23.62
C PRO A 124 -3.25 10.16 24.36
N SER A 125 -2.15 10.70 24.87
CA SER A 125 -1.06 9.97 25.53
C SER A 125 -1.46 9.12 26.75
N SER A 126 -2.70 9.20 27.19
CA SER A 126 -3.26 8.43 28.31
C SER A 126 -3.77 7.02 27.94
N VAL A 127 -3.72 6.64 26.65
CA VAL A 127 -4.34 5.39 26.14
C VAL A 127 -3.38 4.53 25.34
N LYS A 128 -2.09 4.88 25.26
CA LYS A 128 -1.13 4.13 24.43
C LYS A 128 -0.70 2.82 25.09
N ASN A 129 -1.18 1.70 24.52
CA ASN A 129 -0.60 0.37 24.72
C ASN A 129 0.18 -0.01 23.44
N ASP A 130 1.13 -0.94 23.51
CA ASP A 130 1.97 -1.39 22.38
C ASP A 130 1.16 -1.95 21.17
N SER A 131 -0.11 -2.32 21.38
CA SER A 131 -1.04 -2.75 20.32
C SER A 131 -1.65 -1.59 19.50
N ASP A 132 -1.61 -0.37 20.04
CA ASP A 132 -2.36 0.77 19.49
C ASP A 132 -1.81 1.22 18.12
N ASP A 133 -0.49 1.12 17.89
CA ASP A 133 0.13 1.52 16.63
C ASP A 133 -0.25 0.59 15.46
N LEU A 134 -0.42 -0.72 15.72
CA LEU A 134 -0.94 -1.64 14.70
C LEU A 134 -2.41 -1.36 14.38
N ASP A 135 -3.23 -1.13 15.40
CA ASP A 135 -4.67 -0.85 15.23
C ASP A 135 -4.88 0.45 14.45
N ILE A 136 -4.08 1.49 14.75
CA ILE A 136 -4.10 2.74 13.98
C ILE A 136 -3.72 2.47 12.51
N LEU A 137 -2.66 1.70 12.26
CA LEU A 137 -2.24 1.36 10.92
C LEU A 137 -3.35 0.63 10.16
N ILE A 138 -3.98 -0.37 10.76
CA ILE A 138 -5.11 -1.11 10.19
C ILE A 138 -6.28 -0.17 9.85
N ILE A 139 -6.63 0.76 10.75
CA ILE A 139 -7.70 1.74 10.53
C ILE A 139 -7.35 2.65 9.33
N LEU A 140 -6.13 3.17 9.26
CA LEU A 140 -5.70 4.06 8.18
C LEU A 140 -5.71 3.35 6.82
N LEU A 141 -5.16 2.14 6.74
CA LEU A 141 -5.15 1.34 5.52
C LEU A 141 -6.58 0.98 5.08
N SER A 142 -7.42 0.53 6.01
CA SER A 142 -8.83 0.21 5.75
C SER A 142 -9.60 1.42 5.23
N LYS A 143 -9.36 2.61 5.77
CA LYS A 143 -9.96 3.86 5.32
C LYS A 143 -9.61 4.17 3.87
N VAL A 144 -8.33 4.10 3.51
CA VAL A 144 -7.88 4.31 2.12
C VAL A 144 -8.50 3.27 1.19
N ALA A 145 -8.46 1.98 1.58
CA ALA A 145 -9.01 0.88 0.79
C ALA A 145 -10.49 1.05 0.51
N THR A 146 -11.29 1.34 1.54
CA THR A 146 -12.75 1.51 1.41
C THR A 146 -13.12 2.76 0.62
N ASN A 147 -12.38 3.87 0.78
CA ASN A 147 -12.59 5.08 -0.01
C ASN A 147 -12.27 4.84 -1.48
N SER A 148 -11.15 4.20 -1.81
CA SER A 148 -10.80 3.82 -3.19
C SER A 148 -11.90 2.95 -3.83
N MET A 149 -12.37 1.92 -3.11
CA MET A 149 -13.47 1.06 -3.59
C MET A 149 -14.75 1.86 -3.81
N HIS A 150 -15.10 2.78 -2.90
CA HIS A 150 -16.28 3.62 -3.01
C HIS A 150 -16.23 4.53 -4.23
N TYR A 151 -15.11 5.21 -4.47
CA TYR A 151 -14.92 6.04 -5.68
C TYR A 151 -15.08 5.22 -6.96
N ARG A 152 -14.50 4.02 -7.02
CA ARG A 152 -14.58 3.15 -8.18
C ARG A 152 -15.98 2.56 -8.40
N CYS A 153 -16.73 2.30 -7.34
CA CYS A 153 -18.13 1.85 -7.47
C CYS A 153 -19.06 2.95 -7.97
N LYS A 154 -18.90 4.19 -7.52
CA LYS A 154 -19.71 5.32 -7.98
C LYS A 154 -19.53 5.58 -9.47
N ASN A 155 -18.31 5.51 -9.98
CA ASN A 155 -18.01 5.69 -11.40
C ASN A 155 -18.70 4.65 -12.30
N LEU A 156 -19.03 3.47 -11.80
CA LEU A 156 -19.74 2.43 -12.54
C LEU A 156 -21.23 2.78 -12.80
N TYR A 157 -21.83 3.58 -11.94
CA TYR A 157 -23.24 3.93 -12.05
C TYR A 157 -23.47 5.28 -12.74
N GLY A 158 -22.44 5.85 -13.39
CA GLY A 158 -22.55 7.10 -14.14
C GLY A 158 -22.82 8.36 -13.27
N VAL A 159 -22.62 8.26 -11.96
CA VAL A 159 -23.01 9.32 -11.01
C VAL A 159 -21.91 10.34 -10.75
N ILE A 160 -20.66 10.07 -11.17
CA ILE A 160 -19.55 11.03 -10.99
C ILE A 160 -18.63 11.00 -12.21
N GLU A 161 -18.75 12.01 -13.07
CA GLU A 161 -17.80 12.30 -14.17
C GLU A 161 -16.48 12.89 -13.67
N ASN A 162 -16.45 13.42 -12.46
CA ASN A 162 -15.26 13.98 -11.85
C ASN A 162 -14.86 13.11 -10.65
N VAL A 163 -13.74 12.39 -10.77
CA VAL A 163 -13.02 11.95 -9.57
C VAL A 163 -12.71 13.24 -8.83
N PRO A 164 -13.26 13.48 -7.65
CA PRO A 164 -12.83 14.63 -6.91
C PRO A 164 -11.35 14.41 -6.67
N SER A 165 -10.52 15.34 -7.07
CA SER A 165 -9.28 15.63 -6.39
C SER A 165 -9.65 16.10 -4.97
N ASP A 166 -10.36 15.24 -4.23
CA ASP A 166 -10.71 15.51 -2.86
C ASP A 166 -9.38 15.49 -2.11
N SER A 167 -8.92 16.68 -1.76
CA SER A 167 -7.68 16.88 -1.01
C SER A 167 -7.62 15.95 0.21
N ARG A 168 -8.76 15.64 0.80
CA ARG A 168 -8.90 14.71 1.93
C ARG A 168 -8.52 13.28 1.60
N PHE A 169 -8.86 12.76 0.41
CA PHE A 169 -8.47 11.41 0.03
C PHE A 169 -6.97 11.29 -0.20
N ILE A 170 -6.36 12.31 -0.83
CA ILE A 170 -4.90 12.39 -0.98
C ILE A 170 -4.23 12.45 0.40
N ASP A 171 -4.78 13.25 1.32
CA ASP A 171 -4.29 13.34 2.70
C ASP A 171 -4.39 12.00 3.43
N ASP A 172 -5.47 11.26 3.26
CA ASP A 172 -5.63 9.92 3.83
C ASP A 172 -4.55 8.95 3.32
N ILE A 173 -4.24 8.98 2.01
CA ILE A 173 -3.17 8.16 1.43
C ILE A 173 -1.80 8.56 2.00
N ILE A 174 -1.52 9.87 2.07
CA ILE A 174 -0.25 10.40 2.63
C ILE A 174 -0.08 9.97 4.09
N VAL A 175 -1.12 10.12 4.89
CA VAL A 175 -1.08 9.75 6.31
C VAL A 175 -0.89 8.24 6.47
N ALA A 176 -1.63 7.42 5.73
CA ALA A 176 -1.49 5.96 5.77
C ALA A 176 -0.07 5.53 5.35
N TYR A 177 0.45 6.10 4.27
CA TYR A 177 1.79 5.80 3.77
C TYR A 177 2.89 6.15 4.79
N ALA A 178 2.84 7.37 5.33
CA ALA A 178 3.78 7.82 6.35
C ALA A 178 3.72 6.95 7.61
N TYR A 179 2.52 6.50 7.98
CA TYR A 179 2.33 5.64 9.15
C TYR A 179 2.86 4.21 8.92
N VAL A 180 2.71 3.64 7.71
CA VAL A 180 3.37 2.36 7.35
C VAL A 180 4.88 2.47 7.49
N LEU A 181 5.49 3.55 6.99
CA LEU A 181 6.94 3.78 7.12
C LEU A 181 7.36 3.97 8.57
N TYR A 182 6.58 4.69 9.36
CA TYR A 182 6.80 4.88 10.80
C TYR A 182 6.74 3.53 11.52
N TYR A 183 5.70 2.74 11.29
CA TYR A 183 5.50 1.44 11.91
C TYR A 183 6.62 0.45 11.56
N LEU A 184 7.00 0.37 10.28
CA LEU A 184 8.14 -0.43 9.83
C LEU A 184 9.43 -0.04 10.56
N ASN A 185 9.70 1.27 10.68
CA ASN A 185 10.94 1.74 11.28
C ASN A 185 10.97 1.60 12.81
N VAL A 186 9.93 2.05 13.48
CA VAL A 186 9.91 2.16 14.95
C VAL A 186 9.55 0.83 15.60
N GLU A 187 8.50 0.16 15.10
CA GLU A 187 7.98 -1.07 15.73
C GLU A 187 8.68 -2.33 15.22
N LEU A 188 8.98 -2.37 13.91
CA LEU A 188 9.56 -3.56 13.29
C LEU A 188 11.07 -3.46 13.03
N GLY A 189 11.69 -2.30 13.24
CA GLY A 189 13.14 -2.08 13.08
C GLY A 189 13.60 -2.07 11.61
N VAL A 190 12.70 -1.80 10.66
CA VAL A 190 12.97 -1.78 9.22
C VAL A 190 13.10 -0.35 8.74
N THR A 191 14.34 0.14 8.57
CA THR A 191 14.61 1.51 8.12
C THR A 191 14.05 1.79 6.73
N PRO A 192 13.86 3.06 6.34
CA PRO A 192 13.40 3.41 5.00
C PRO A 192 14.24 2.83 3.85
N GLU A 193 15.57 2.75 4.03
CA GLU A 193 16.48 2.16 3.05
C GLU A 193 16.26 0.63 2.95
N LEU A 194 16.03 -0.03 4.06
CA LEU A 194 15.72 -1.46 4.07
C LEU A 194 14.32 -1.72 3.51
N THR A 195 13.34 -0.85 3.82
CA THR A 195 12.00 -0.87 3.21
C THR A 195 12.10 -0.77 1.68
N HIS A 196 12.89 0.17 1.16
CA HIS A 196 13.13 0.31 -0.26
C HIS A 196 13.72 -0.97 -0.88
N LYS A 197 14.74 -1.54 -0.24
CA LYS A 197 15.38 -2.78 -0.71
C LYS A 197 14.37 -3.94 -0.74
N LYS A 198 13.56 -4.12 0.31
CA LYS A 198 12.53 -5.16 0.37
C LYS A 198 11.45 -4.94 -0.69
N TYR A 199 11.02 -3.68 -0.91
CA TYR A 199 10.09 -3.32 -1.97
C TYR A 199 10.62 -3.72 -3.35
N ILE A 200 11.88 -3.43 -3.67
CA ILE A 200 12.51 -3.82 -4.94
C ILE A 200 12.50 -5.34 -5.11
N ILE A 201 12.88 -6.10 -4.08
CA ILE A 201 12.89 -7.56 -4.12
C ILE A 201 11.48 -8.09 -4.42
N LYS A 202 10.45 -7.59 -3.71
CA LYS A 202 9.06 -8.00 -3.94
C LYS A 202 8.56 -7.60 -5.34
N ASN A 203 8.94 -6.41 -5.83
CA ASN A 203 8.60 -5.96 -7.17
C ASN A 203 9.18 -6.90 -8.26
N VAL A 204 10.45 -7.29 -8.10
CA VAL A 204 11.11 -8.27 -9.00
C VAL A 204 10.43 -9.64 -8.92
N LEU A 205 10.09 -10.10 -7.72
CA LEU A 205 9.38 -11.38 -7.53
C LEU A 205 7.99 -11.35 -8.21
N ASN A 206 7.24 -10.26 -8.03
CA ASN A 206 5.94 -10.10 -8.69
C ASN A 206 6.06 -10.13 -10.22
N LYS A 207 7.10 -9.49 -10.77
CA LYS A 207 7.40 -9.57 -12.20
C LYS A 207 7.71 -11.01 -12.62
N PHE A 208 8.60 -11.68 -11.91
CA PHE A 208 8.97 -13.07 -12.18
C PHE A 208 7.75 -14.01 -12.19
N ARG A 209 6.88 -13.89 -11.19
CA ARG A 209 5.63 -14.68 -11.10
C ARG A 209 4.76 -14.50 -12.34
N GLN A 210 4.65 -13.26 -12.86
CA GLN A 210 3.87 -12.98 -14.07
C GLN A 210 4.50 -13.60 -15.32
N ASP A 211 5.82 -13.47 -15.47
CA ASP A 211 6.55 -14.00 -16.61
C ASP A 211 6.53 -15.55 -16.64
N ASN A 212 6.23 -16.21 -15.51
CA ASN A 212 6.20 -17.66 -15.34
C ASN A 212 4.79 -18.26 -15.17
N GLY A 213 3.76 -17.60 -15.68
CA GLY A 213 2.43 -18.20 -15.80
C GLY A 213 1.52 -18.03 -14.57
N TYR A 214 1.78 -17.03 -13.73
CA TYR A 214 0.88 -16.72 -12.60
C TYR A 214 -0.54 -16.38 -13.06
N LYS A 215 -0.68 -15.67 -14.19
CA LYS A 215 -1.98 -15.33 -14.79
C LYS A 215 -2.74 -16.51 -15.33
N GLU A 216 -2.01 -17.44 -15.93
CA GLU A 216 -2.53 -18.65 -16.52
C GLU A 216 -2.84 -19.72 -15.47
N GLY A 217 -2.56 -19.46 -14.19
CA GLY A 217 -2.73 -20.41 -13.09
C GLY A 217 -1.77 -21.60 -13.17
N THR A 218 -0.75 -21.52 -14.02
CA THR A 218 0.27 -22.57 -14.20
C THR A 218 1.46 -22.41 -13.27
N TYR A 219 1.63 -21.22 -12.70
CA TYR A 219 2.69 -20.96 -11.72
C TYR A 219 2.43 -21.75 -10.43
N LYS A 220 3.37 -22.61 -10.08
CA LYS A 220 3.35 -23.32 -8.80
C LYS A 220 4.29 -22.61 -7.84
N LYS A 221 3.77 -22.07 -6.75
CA LYS A 221 4.59 -21.66 -5.61
C LYS A 221 5.34 -22.89 -5.11
N VAL A 222 6.61 -23.00 -5.43
CA VAL A 222 7.48 -24.03 -4.85
C VAL A 222 8.07 -23.41 -3.59
N TRP A 223 7.50 -23.75 -2.44
CA TRP A 223 8.06 -23.37 -1.14
C TRP A 223 9.36 -24.15 -0.91
N LYS A 224 10.46 -23.66 -1.46
CA LYS A 224 11.77 -24.00 -0.97
C LYS A 224 12.15 -22.93 0.03
N MET A 225 12.54 -23.35 1.26
CA MET A 225 13.02 -22.41 2.27
C MET A 225 14.03 -21.43 1.63
N GLY A 226 13.67 -20.15 1.54
CA GLY A 226 14.55 -19.07 1.08
C GLY A 226 14.30 -18.50 -0.32
N GLU A 227 13.38 -19.04 -1.13
CA GLU A 227 13.17 -18.55 -2.51
C GLU A 227 11.86 -17.77 -2.74
N ASP A 228 10.91 -17.77 -1.78
CA ASP A 228 9.58 -17.15 -1.93
C ASP A 228 9.12 -16.40 -0.66
N SER A 229 10.05 -15.81 0.10
CA SER A 229 9.74 -14.96 1.25
C SER A 229 10.10 -13.50 1.00
#